data_6e4a1a18d5e362c04e4c6809d2374dcd
#
_entry.id   6e4a1a18d5e362c04e4c6809d2374dcd
#
_cell.length_a   1.000
_cell.length_b   1.000
_cell.length_c   1.000
_cell.angle_alpha   90.00
_cell.angle_beta   90.00
_cell.angle_gamma   90.00
#
_symmetry.space_group_name_H-M   'P 1'
#
loop_
_entity.id
_entity.type
_entity.pdbx_description
1 polymer ?
#
loop_
_entity_poly.entity_id
_entity_poly.type
_entity_poly.pdbx_seq_one_letter_code
_entity_poly.pdbx_strand_id
1 'polypeptide(L)'
;MAVRSNHIRVMELRELLNRERYEALDVRDPIAIARAAERFNVLDAALSEFPSEEVLDLYRPLLSVSQAAKLLGYKPKEVRRLLGQGKISGKKQGNEWRIPLKAVL
;
A
#
# COMPACT_ATOMS: atom_id res chain seq x y z
N MET A 1 11.08 -10.68 -7.31
CA MET A 1 12.38 -10.23 -6.78
C MET A 1 12.25 -9.99 -5.29
N ALA A 2 13.08 -10.62 -4.52
CA ALA A 2 13.05 -10.37 -3.09
C ALA A 2 13.59 -8.95 -2.82
N VAL A 3 12.82 -8.16 -2.09
CA VAL A 3 13.29 -6.86 -1.60
C VAL A 3 14.33 -7.15 -0.52
N ARG A 4 15.60 -6.98 -0.85
CA ARG A 4 16.72 -7.29 0.07
C ARG A 4 16.90 -6.23 1.16
N SER A 5 16.33 -5.06 0.96
CA SER A 5 16.36 -3.97 1.91
C SER A 5 14.95 -3.43 2.08
N ASN A 6 14.78 -2.57 3.08
CA ASN A 6 13.51 -1.91 3.30
C ASN A 6 13.31 -0.71 2.36
N HIS A 7 14.13 -0.62 1.32
CA HIS A 7 14.11 0.48 0.35
C HIS A 7 13.82 -0.05 -1.04
N ILE A 8 13.01 0.67 -1.77
CA ILE A 8 12.65 0.36 -3.15
C ILE A 8 12.48 1.65 -3.94
N ARG A 9 12.86 1.65 -5.21
CA ARG A 9 12.58 2.79 -6.08
C ARG A 9 11.09 2.83 -6.42
N VAL A 10 10.58 4.05 -6.55
CA VAL A 10 9.17 4.25 -6.91
C VAL A 10 8.82 3.50 -8.20
N MET A 11 9.66 3.58 -9.22
CA MET A 11 9.43 2.89 -10.49
C MET A 11 9.38 1.37 -10.33
N GLU A 12 10.25 0.79 -9.48
CA GLU A 12 10.26 -0.65 -9.24
C GLU A 12 9.00 -1.11 -8.52
N LEU A 13 8.55 -0.32 -7.55
CA LEU A 13 7.32 -0.63 -6.84
C LEU A 13 6.11 -0.59 -7.78
N ARG A 14 6.04 0.41 -8.66
CA ARG A 14 4.98 0.49 -9.67
C ARG A 14 5.00 -0.71 -10.61
N GLU A 15 6.17 -1.16 -11.02
CA GLU A 15 6.29 -2.35 -11.87
C GLU A 15 5.78 -3.61 -11.17
N LEU A 16 6.09 -3.78 -9.88
CA LEU A 16 5.60 -4.91 -9.10
C LEU A 16 4.07 -4.88 -8.97
N LEU A 17 3.50 -3.71 -8.71
CA LEU A 17 2.05 -3.54 -8.60
C LEU A 17 1.34 -3.78 -9.93
N ASN A 18 1.95 -3.34 -11.01
CA ASN A 18 1.42 -3.54 -12.35
C ASN A 18 1.45 -5.03 -12.73
N ARG A 19 2.50 -5.73 -12.38
CA ARG A 19 2.61 -7.17 -12.58
C ARG A 19 1.53 -7.92 -11.80
N GLU A 20 1.31 -7.54 -10.54
CA GLU A 20 0.25 -8.11 -9.71
C GLU A 20 -1.12 -7.95 -10.38
N ARG A 21 -1.37 -6.78 -10.96
CA ARG A 21 -2.61 -6.50 -11.69
C ARG A 21 -2.78 -7.38 -12.91
N TYR A 22 -1.73 -7.60 -13.70
CA TYR A 22 -1.76 -8.47 -14.87
C TYR A 22 -1.92 -9.94 -14.48
N GLU A 23 -1.25 -10.39 -13.43
CA GLU A 23 -1.39 -11.76 -12.93
C GLU A 23 -2.82 -12.06 -12.47
N ALA A 24 -3.50 -11.07 -11.90
CA ALA A 24 -4.90 -11.21 -11.50
C ALA A 24 -5.83 -11.46 -12.70
N LEU A 25 -5.50 -10.91 -13.87
CA LEU A 25 -6.27 -11.16 -15.10
C LEU A 25 -6.20 -12.63 -15.54
N ASP A 26 -5.06 -13.27 -15.33
CA ASP A 26 -4.88 -14.69 -15.71
C ASP A 26 -5.73 -15.63 -14.85
N VAL A 27 -6.02 -15.25 -13.61
CA VAL A 27 -6.87 -16.04 -12.71
C VAL A 27 -8.34 -15.99 -13.14
N ARG A 28 -8.75 -14.96 -13.86
CA ARG A 28 -10.13 -14.75 -14.33
C ARG A 28 -11.19 -14.66 -13.22
N ASP A 29 -10.77 -14.29 -12.02
CA ASP A 29 -11.68 -14.04 -10.92
C ASP A 29 -12.01 -12.54 -10.87
N PRO A 30 -13.28 -12.14 -11.11
CA PRO A 30 -13.67 -10.73 -11.13
C PRO A 30 -13.34 -10.00 -9.84
N ILE A 31 -13.44 -10.67 -8.70
CA ILE A 31 -13.13 -10.07 -7.39
C ILE A 31 -11.64 -9.80 -7.28
N ALA A 32 -10.80 -10.78 -7.64
CA ALA A 32 -9.36 -10.63 -7.61
C ALA A 32 -8.89 -9.53 -8.57
N ILE A 33 -9.47 -9.47 -9.76
CA ILE A 33 -9.17 -8.43 -10.76
C ILE A 33 -9.50 -7.04 -10.20
N ALA A 34 -10.69 -6.88 -9.64
CA ALA A 34 -11.13 -5.60 -9.08
C ALA A 34 -10.24 -5.16 -7.90
N ARG A 35 -9.87 -6.09 -7.04
CA ARG A 35 -8.99 -5.80 -5.88
C ARG A 35 -7.59 -5.40 -6.33
N ALA A 36 -7.02 -6.10 -7.30
CA ALA A 36 -5.69 -5.78 -7.82
C ALA A 36 -5.68 -4.40 -8.50
N ALA A 37 -6.73 -4.08 -9.25
CA ALA A 37 -6.87 -2.79 -9.91
C ALA A 37 -7.01 -1.65 -8.88
N GLU A 38 -7.83 -1.83 -7.85
CA GLU A 38 -8.00 -0.84 -6.79
C GLU A 38 -6.70 -0.63 -6.02
N ARG A 39 -6.03 -1.72 -5.67
CA ARG A 39 -4.73 -1.70 -4.99
C ARG A 39 -3.70 -0.91 -5.80
N PHE A 40 -3.60 -1.19 -7.10
CA PHE A 40 -2.72 -0.45 -7.99
C PHE A 40 -3.05 1.04 -7.99
N ASN A 41 -4.33 1.38 -8.15
CA ASN A 41 -4.77 2.77 -8.24
C ASN A 41 -4.48 3.56 -6.96
N VAL A 42 -4.73 2.96 -5.80
CA VAL A 42 -4.48 3.62 -4.51
C VAL A 42 -2.99 3.86 -4.30
N LEU A 43 -2.17 2.85 -4.57
CA LEU A 43 -0.73 2.97 -4.40
C LEU A 43 -0.09 3.88 -5.44
N ASP A 44 -0.54 3.81 -6.69
CA ASP A 44 -0.06 4.71 -7.73
C ASP A 44 -0.35 6.18 -7.40
N ALA A 45 -1.54 6.45 -6.89
CA ALA A 45 -1.90 7.79 -6.45
C ALA A 45 -1.00 8.27 -5.30
N ALA A 46 -0.73 7.41 -4.32
CA ALA A 46 0.15 7.74 -3.20
C ALA A 46 1.60 7.98 -3.66
N LEU A 47 2.03 7.28 -4.69
CA LEU A 47 3.39 7.38 -5.22
C LEU A 47 3.56 8.53 -6.24
N SER A 48 2.46 9.11 -6.72
CA SER A 48 2.50 10.13 -7.78
C SER A 48 3.23 11.41 -7.37
N GLU A 49 3.36 11.67 -6.09
CA GLU A 49 4.09 12.83 -5.56
C GLU A 49 5.60 12.65 -5.60
N PHE A 50 6.08 11.45 -5.88
CA PHE A 50 7.50 11.13 -5.86
C PHE A 50 8.04 10.93 -7.26
N PRO A 51 9.28 11.40 -7.53
CA PRO A 51 9.95 11.07 -8.79
C PRO A 51 10.13 9.56 -8.93
N SER A 52 10.09 9.07 -10.18
CA SER A 52 10.22 7.64 -10.45
C SER A 52 11.52 7.01 -9.92
N GLU A 53 12.58 7.81 -9.84
CA GLU A 53 13.90 7.36 -9.41
C GLU A 53 14.10 7.43 -7.89
N GLU A 54 13.16 8.05 -7.17
CA GLU A 54 13.29 8.18 -5.73
C GLU A 54 13.24 6.82 -5.05
N VAL A 55 14.12 6.63 -4.07
CA VAL A 55 14.17 5.44 -3.25
C VAL A 55 13.34 5.69 -2.00
N LEU A 56 12.33 4.86 -1.79
CA LEU A 56 11.45 4.95 -0.62
C LEU A 56 11.83 3.92 0.43
N ASP A 57 11.79 4.36 1.68
CA ASP A 57 11.85 3.47 2.82
C ASP A 57 10.44 2.89 3.04
N LEU A 58 10.31 1.57 2.98
CA LEU A 58 9.03 0.89 3.16
C LEU A 58 8.44 1.05 4.56
N TYR A 59 9.26 1.42 5.53
CA TYR A 59 8.80 1.72 6.90
C TYR A 59 8.42 3.18 7.11
N ARG A 60 8.60 4.03 6.12
CA ARG A 60 8.22 5.43 6.22
C ARG A 60 6.71 5.57 6.40
N PRO A 61 6.24 6.31 7.42
CA PRO A 61 4.82 6.57 7.60
C PRO A 61 4.29 7.45 6.46
N LEU A 62 3.58 6.85 5.52
CA LEU A 62 3.20 7.50 4.27
C LEU A 62 1.68 7.53 4.05
N LEU A 63 1.01 6.41 4.32
CA LEU A 63 -0.38 6.23 3.94
C LEU A 63 -1.35 6.74 5.02
N SER A 64 -2.49 7.27 4.58
CA SER A 64 -3.60 7.60 5.46
C SER A 64 -4.38 6.34 5.85
N VAL A 65 -5.23 6.46 6.87
CA VAL A 65 -6.17 5.40 7.25
C VAL A 65 -7.09 5.04 6.08
N SER A 66 -7.57 6.03 5.34
CA SER A 66 -8.43 5.81 4.18
C SER A 66 -7.75 4.98 3.10
N GLN A 67 -6.50 5.32 2.79
CA GLN A 67 -5.72 4.57 1.80
C GLN A 67 -5.45 3.13 2.26
N ALA A 68 -5.03 2.96 3.51
CA ALA A 68 -4.77 1.64 4.06
C ALA A 68 -6.04 0.78 4.11
N ALA A 69 -7.18 1.38 4.46
CA ALA A 69 -8.46 0.67 4.48
C ALA A 69 -8.80 0.09 3.10
N LYS A 70 -8.63 0.87 2.05
CA LYS A 70 -8.87 0.40 0.68
C LYS A 70 -7.91 -0.71 0.28
N LEU A 71 -6.63 -0.59 0.68
CA LEU A 71 -5.61 -1.59 0.36
C LEU A 71 -5.84 -2.91 1.09
N LEU A 72 -6.33 -2.87 2.32
CA LEU A 72 -6.56 -4.05 3.14
C LEU A 72 -7.97 -4.63 2.98
N GLY A 73 -8.86 -3.90 2.32
CA GLY A 73 -10.26 -4.32 2.19
C GLY A 73 -11.04 -4.18 3.50
N TYR A 74 -10.64 -3.26 4.36
CA TYR A 74 -11.29 -2.98 5.64
C TYR A 74 -11.99 -1.63 5.60
N LYS A 75 -12.88 -1.42 6.58
CA LYS A 75 -13.43 -0.09 6.81
C LYS A 75 -12.43 0.76 7.60
N PRO A 76 -12.42 2.09 7.42
CA PRO A 76 -11.51 2.96 8.17
C PRO A 76 -11.59 2.78 9.69
N LYS A 77 -12.77 2.57 10.22
CA LYS A 77 -12.98 2.30 11.64
C LYS A 77 -12.22 1.06 12.11
N GLU A 78 -12.25 0.00 11.30
CA GLU A 78 -11.53 -1.25 11.57
C GLU A 78 -10.02 -1.03 11.57
N VAL A 79 -9.51 -0.27 10.60
CA VAL A 79 -8.08 0.06 10.54
C VAL A 79 -7.64 0.83 11.78
N ARG A 80 -8.43 1.82 12.22
CA ARG A 80 -8.11 2.57 13.43
C ARG A 80 -8.09 1.68 14.67
N ARG A 81 -9.02 0.74 14.76
CA ARG A 81 -9.05 -0.22 15.86
C ARG A 81 -7.80 -1.08 15.88
N LEU A 82 -7.40 -1.61 14.73
CA LEU A 82 -6.21 -2.44 14.60
C LEU A 82 -4.92 -1.67 14.89
N LEU A 83 -4.86 -0.41 14.48
CA LEU A 83 -3.74 0.49 14.80
C LEU A 83 -3.65 0.72 16.31
N GLY A 84 -4.78 0.98 16.95
CA GLY A 84 -4.83 1.19 18.39
C GLY A 84 -4.44 -0.03 19.20
N GLN A 85 -4.66 -1.22 18.67
CA GLN A 85 -4.28 -2.50 19.28
C GLN A 85 -2.85 -2.94 18.94
N GLY A 86 -2.15 -2.20 18.09
CA GLY A 86 -0.81 -2.57 17.65
C GLY A 86 -0.76 -3.72 16.66
N LYS A 87 -1.90 -4.14 16.11
CA LYS A 87 -1.97 -5.24 15.14
C LYS A 87 -1.57 -4.79 13.73
N ILE A 88 -1.69 -3.52 13.43
CA ILE A 88 -1.17 -2.87 12.23
C ILE A 88 -0.17 -1.84 12.69
N SER A 89 1.01 -1.84 12.08
CA SER A 89 2.04 -0.84 12.36
C SER A 89 1.62 0.51 11.81
N GLY A 90 1.74 1.54 12.62
CA GLY A 90 1.47 2.90 12.20
C GLY A 90 1.99 3.89 13.23
N LYS A 91 2.10 5.14 12.83
CA LYS A 91 2.55 6.22 13.69
C LYS A 91 1.49 7.30 13.75
N LYS A 92 1.11 7.70 14.95
CA LYS A 92 0.16 8.79 15.13
C LYS A 92 0.89 10.12 15.06
N GLN A 93 0.48 10.97 14.13
CA GLN A 93 1.02 12.30 13.93
C GLN A 93 -0.14 13.30 14.14
N GLY A 94 -0.15 13.97 15.30
CA GLY A 94 -1.27 14.79 15.68
C GLY A 94 -2.52 13.93 15.87
N ASN A 95 -3.60 14.26 15.17
CA ASN A 95 -4.86 13.51 15.23
C ASN A 95 -4.98 12.45 14.14
N GLU A 96 -3.94 12.29 13.32
CA GLU A 96 -3.98 11.39 12.16
C GLU A 96 -2.97 10.26 12.29
N TRP A 97 -3.39 9.08 11.87
CA TRP A 97 -2.49 7.95 11.71
C TRP A 97 -1.80 8.01 10.36
N ARG A 98 -0.51 7.65 10.36
CA ARG A 98 0.26 7.42 9.13
C ARG A 98 0.79 5.99 9.16
N ILE A 99 0.61 5.30 8.05
CA ILE A 99 0.85 3.86 7.95
C ILE A 99 1.93 3.61 6.91
N PRO A 100 2.99 2.86 7.26
CA PRO A 100 4.04 2.56 6.28
C PRO A 100 3.55 1.60 5.20
N LEU A 101 4.14 1.70 4.02
CA LEU A 101 3.84 0.79 2.92
C LEU A 101 4.02 -0.67 3.32
N LYS A 102 5.01 -0.96 4.15
CA LYS A 102 5.30 -2.31 4.61
C LYS A 102 4.10 -2.97 5.30
N ALA A 103 3.28 -2.20 5.98
CA ALA A 103 2.13 -2.73 6.71
C ALA A 103 0.99 -3.22 5.79
N VAL A 104 0.96 -2.75 4.53
CA VAL A 104 -0.13 -3.05 3.59
C VAL A 104 0.35 -3.85 2.36
N LEU A 105 1.64 -4.04 2.23
CA LEU A 105 2.23 -4.87 1.18
C LEU A 105 2.38 -6.34 1.67
#